data_d21575e11619b13392c2554369e4c478
#
_entry.id   d21575e11619b13392c2554369e4c478
#
_cell.length_a   1.000
_cell.length_b   1.000
_cell.length_c   1.000
_cell.angle_alpha   90.00
_cell.angle_beta   90.00
_cell.angle_gamma   90.00
#
_symmetry.space_group_name_H-M   'P 1'
#
loop_
_entity.id
_entity.type
_entity.pdbx_description
1 polymer ?
#
loop_
_entity_poly.entity_id
_entity_poly.type
_entity_poly.pdbx_seq_one_letter_code
_entity_poly.pdbx_strand_id
1 'polypeptide(L)'
;VIDELVDGGFGKGELIIFAAPPGIGKSWALVNVGMAAAKAGKTVVHYTLELNEGYVGQRYDSVLTGIPVPKLKFEIDEVRKQVEKLSGDIVVKHWPTKSAGLNTMRASLDKLKLQGKSPDLIICDYADLLKGNSRKERHEELEEIVEGLRGIAGEYEVPLFTASQINRSGAEQDVITGTSIAGSFS
;
A
#
# COMPACT_ATOMS: atom_id res chain seq x y z
N VAL A 1 -2.39 -16.01 -11.18
CA VAL A 1 -2.02 -15.15 -12.32
C VAL A 1 -0.83 -14.27 -11.95
N ILE A 2 -0.88 -13.42 -10.87
CA ILE A 2 0.27 -12.58 -10.50
C ILE A 2 1.45 -13.44 -10.06
N ASP A 3 1.24 -14.45 -9.22
CA ASP A 3 2.28 -15.36 -8.75
C ASP A 3 2.97 -16.13 -9.89
N GLU A 4 2.22 -16.45 -10.95
CA GLU A 4 2.77 -17.08 -12.17
C GLU A 4 3.65 -16.10 -12.97
N LEU A 5 3.30 -14.79 -12.96
CA LEU A 5 4.07 -13.75 -13.68
C LEU A 5 5.38 -13.40 -12.96
N VAL A 6 5.47 -13.67 -11.66
CA VAL A 6 6.63 -13.35 -10.80
C VAL A 6 7.26 -14.61 -10.17
N ASP A 7 7.21 -15.74 -10.88
CA ASP A 7 7.87 -16.99 -10.52
C ASP A 7 7.66 -17.48 -9.07
N GLY A 8 6.42 -17.38 -8.59
CA GLY A 8 6.04 -17.91 -7.26
C GLY A 8 5.64 -16.85 -6.23
N GLY A 9 5.49 -15.61 -6.64
CA GLY A 9 5.00 -14.52 -5.76
C GLY A 9 6.11 -13.56 -5.33
N PHE A 10 5.75 -12.64 -4.43
CA PHE A 10 6.66 -11.60 -3.97
C PHE A 10 7.40 -12.02 -2.71
N GLY A 11 8.73 -11.85 -2.72
CA GLY A 11 9.63 -12.26 -1.66
C GLY A 11 9.78 -11.21 -0.55
N LYS A 12 10.41 -11.66 0.54
CA LYS A 12 10.82 -10.78 1.64
C LYS A 12 11.84 -9.74 1.16
N GLY A 13 11.69 -8.51 1.62
CA GLY A 13 12.59 -7.41 1.27
C GLY A 13 12.35 -6.80 -0.10
N GLU A 14 11.32 -7.23 -0.84
CA GLU A 14 11.01 -6.69 -2.15
C GLU A 14 10.08 -5.48 -2.06
N LEU A 15 10.33 -4.50 -2.93
CA LEU A 15 9.44 -3.36 -3.16
C LEU A 15 8.67 -3.57 -4.46
N ILE A 16 7.34 -3.54 -4.36
CA ILE A 16 6.41 -3.70 -5.48
C ILE A 16 5.66 -2.39 -5.72
N ILE A 17 5.66 -1.91 -6.96
CA ILE A 17 5.04 -0.64 -7.33
C ILE A 17 3.94 -0.87 -8.36
N PHE A 18 2.70 -0.52 -8.03
CA PHE A 18 1.59 -0.46 -8.99
C PHE A 18 1.58 0.91 -9.68
N ALA A 19 2.06 0.96 -10.91
CA ALA A 19 2.09 2.18 -11.71
C ALA A 19 0.87 2.25 -12.64
N ALA A 20 0.04 3.28 -12.49
CA ALA A 20 -1.12 3.49 -13.35
C ALA A 20 -1.62 4.94 -13.29
N PRO A 21 -2.39 5.41 -14.30
CA PRO A 21 -3.06 6.71 -14.27
C PRO A 21 -4.00 6.88 -13.06
N PRO A 22 -4.37 8.12 -12.72
CA PRO A 22 -5.40 8.37 -11.69
C PRO A 22 -6.73 7.67 -12.03
N GLY A 23 -7.45 7.21 -11.00
CA GLY A 23 -8.80 6.64 -11.14
C GLY A 23 -8.88 5.18 -11.61
N ILE A 24 -7.78 4.54 -11.97
CA ILE A 24 -7.74 3.14 -12.46
C ILE A 24 -7.91 2.09 -11.35
N GLY A 25 -7.90 2.49 -10.08
CA GLY A 25 -8.14 1.57 -8.97
C GLY A 25 -6.89 1.07 -8.25
N LYS A 26 -5.76 1.78 -8.30
CA LYS A 26 -4.50 1.43 -7.59
C LYS A 26 -4.74 1.09 -6.11
N SER A 27 -5.43 1.96 -5.38
CA SER A 27 -5.73 1.73 -3.96
C SER A 27 -6.60 0.48 -3.73
N TRP A 28 -7.51 0.15 -4.66
CA TRP A 28 -8.28 -1.10 -4.60
C TRP A 28 -7.39 -2.32 -4.83
N ALA A 29 -6.41 -2.23 -5.74
CA ALA A 29 -5.42 -3.30 -5.93
C ALA A 29 -4.61 -3.54 -4.65
N LEU A 30 -4.13 -2.46 -3.99
CA LEU A 30 -3.42 -2.55 -2.71
C LEU A 30 -4.28 -3.17 -1.60
N VAL A 31 -5.57 -2.78 -1.49
CA VAL A 31 -6.51 -3.38 -0.52
C VAL A 31 -6.73 -4.86 -0.80
N ASN A 32 -6.84 -5.28 -2.07
CA ASN A 32 -6.98 -6.70 -2.42
C ASN A 32 -5.74 -7.52 -2.03
N VAL A 33 -4.53 -6.98 -2.27
CA VAL A 33 -3.27 -7.61 -1.83
C VAL A 33 -3.26 -7.76 -0.31
N GLY A 34 -3.57 -6.69 0.44
CA GLY A 34 -3.64 -6.73 1.90
C GLY A 34 -4.67 -7.72 2.42
N MET A 35 -5.87 -7.77 1.82
CA MET A 35 -6.90 -8.72 2.20
C MET A 35 -6.50 -10.17 1.92
N ALA A 36 -5.84 -10.43 0.79
CA ALA A 36 -5.34 -11.77 0.46
C ALA A 36 -4.32 -12.23 1.51
N ALA A 37 -3.39 -11.37 1.92
CA ALA A 37 -2.43 -11.67 2.98
C ALA A 37 -3.12 -11.92 4.33
N ALA A 38 -4.08 -11.07 4.73
CA ALA A 38 -4.82 -11.25 5.99
C ALA A 38 -5.65 -12.55 6.00
N LYS A 39 -6.28 -12.92 4.88
CA LYS A 39 -6.95 -14.24 4.74
C LYS A 39 -5.98 -15.41 4.89
N ALA A 40 -4.71 -15.22 4.53
CA ALA A 40 -3.64 -16.22 4.73
C ALA A 40 -3.02 -16.17 6.15
N GLY A 41 -3.63 -15.49 7.11
CA GLY A 41 -3.17 -15.42 8.49
C GLY A 41 -2.02 -14.46 8.73
N LYS A 42 -1.77 -13.51 7.82
CA LYS A 42 -0.65 -12.56 7.89
C LYS A 42 -1.06 -11.24 8.52
N THR A 43 -0.09 -10.59 9.18
CA THR A 43 -0.25 -9.23 9.71
C THR A 43 0.10 -8.21 8.64
N VAL A 44 -0.88 -7.41 8.26
CA VAL A 44 -0.76 -6.35 7.24
C VAL A 44 -0.73 -4.99 7.92
N VAL A 45 0.27 -4.17 7.60
CA VAL A 45 0.31 -2.76 8.01
C VAL A 45 0.11 -1.88 6.78
N HIS A 46 -1.01 -1.18 6.72
CA HIS A 46 -1.41 -0.32 5.61
C HIS A 46 -1.33 1.16 6.01
N TYR A 47 -0.34 1.86 5.50
CA TYR A 47 -0.22 3.31 5.61
C TYR A 47 -0.97 3.97 4.45
N THR A 48 -1.95 4.82 4.77
CA THR A 48 -2.68 5.61 3.78
C THR A 48 -2.35 7.09 3.95
N LEU A 49 -2.05 7.77 2.85
CA LEU A 49 -1.71 9.19 2.81
C LEU A 49 -2.75 10.03 2.04
N GLU A 50 -3.71 9.36 1.39
CA GLU A 50 -4.77 9.99 0.61
C GLU A 50 -6.12 9.90 1.33
N LEU A 51 -6.47 8.72 1.83
CA LEU A 51 -7.76 8.45 2.47
C LEU A 51 -7.60 8.25 3.97
N ASN A 52 -8.60 8.64 4.76
CA ASN A 52 -8.59 8.33 6.18
C ASN A 52 -8.78 6.83 6.46
N GLU A 53 -8.44 6.42 7.68
CA GLU A 53 -8.49 5.02 8.13
C GLU A 53 -9.86 4.37 7.95
N GLY A 54 -10.93 5.11 8.21
CA GLY A 54 -12.30 4.61 8.08
C GLY A 54 -12.68 4.26 6.64
N TYR A 55 -12.29 5.10 5.67
CA TYR A 55 -12.55 4.79 4.26
C TYR A 55 -11.74 3.59 3.76
N VAL A 56 -10.49 3.46 4.19
CA VAL A 56 -9.68 2.28 3.86
C VAL A 56 -10.25 1.03 4.53
N GLY A 57 -10.66 1.12 5.81
CA GLY A 57 -11.34 0.04 6.53
C GLY A 57 -12.60 -0.44 5.79
N GLN A 58 -13.47 0.47 5.35
CA GLN A 58 -14.65 0.12 4.56
C GLN A 58 -14.32 -0.60 3.24
N ARG A 59 -13.19 -0.28 2.60
CA ARG A 59 -12.73 -1.02 1.41
C ARG A 59 -12.32 -2.44 1.77
N TYR A 60 -11.61 -2.62 2.87
CA TYR A 60 -11.26 -3.94 3.40
C TYR A 60 -12.52 -4.75 3.73
N ASP A 61 -13.50 -4.16 4.42
CA ASP A 61 -14.77 -4.80 4.74
C ASP A 61 -15.53 -5.21 3.47
N SER A 62 -15.54 -4.35 2.47
CA SER A 62 -16.18 -4.64 1.17
C SER A 62 -15.50 -5.79 0.44
N VAL A 63 -14.17 -5.85 0.43
CA VAL A 63 -13.42 -6.96 -0.20
C VAL A 63 -13.58 -8.27 0.59
N LEU A 64 -13.64 -8.19 1.91
CA LEU A 64 -13.84 -9.36 2.77
C LEU A 64 -15.20 -10.00 2.59
N THR A 65 -16.26 -9.17 2.57
CA THR A 65 -17.67 -9.62 2.58
C THR A 65 -18.30 -9.73 1.18
N GLY A 66 -17.72 -9.06 0.17
CA GLY A 66 -18.34 -8.89 -1.14
C GLY A 66 -19.47 -7.85 -1.16
N ILE A 67 -19.75 -7.17 -0.03
CA ILE A 67 -20.81 -6.17 0.08
C ILE A 67 -20.27 -4.82 -0.44
N PRO A 68 -20.99 -4.16 -1.37
CA PRO A 68 -20.58 -2.83 -1.83
C PRO A 68 -20.48 -1.80 -0.68
N VAL A 69 -19.44 -0.94 -0.68
CA VAL A 69 -19.19 0.05 0.38
C VAL A 69 -20.43 0.83 0.81
N PRO A 70 -21.31 1.35 -0.08
CA PRO A 70 -22.51 2.08 0.34
C PRO A 70 -23.52 1.25 1.13
N LYS A 71 -23.48 -0.09 1.02
CA LYS A 71 -24.39 -1.01 1.70
C LYS A 71 -23.83 -1.53 3.03
N LEU A 72 -22.54 -1.41 3.32
CA LEU A 72 -21.90 -1.93 4.54
C LEU A 72 -22.60 -1.46 5.82
N LYS A 73 -23.04 -0.19 5.84
CA LYS A 73 -23.74 0.41 7.00
C LYS A 73 -25.08 -0.29 7.36
N PHE A 74 -25.66 -1.05 6.46
CA PHE A 74 -26.89 -1.80 6.68
C PHE A 74 -26.63 -3.27 7.03
N GLU A 75 -25.39 -3.74 6.91
CA GLU A 75 -24.97 -5.15 7.05
C GLU A 75 -23.87 -5.31 8.12
N ILE A 76 -23.91 -4.47 9.17
CA ILE A 76 -22.85 -4.39 10.20
C ILE A 76 -22.62 -5.73 10.89
N ASP A 77 -23.68 -6.49 11.17
CA ASP A 77 -23.56 -7.79 11.85
C ASP A 77 -22.88 -8.83 10.97
N GLU A 78 -23.14 -8.83 9.66
CA GLU A 78 -22.45 -9.72 8.71
C GLU A 78 -20.98 -9.33 8.56
N VAL A 79 -20.67 -8.02 8.48
CA VAL A 79 -19.29 -7.54 8.45
C VAL A 79 -18.54 -8.02 9.70
N ARG A 80 -19.09 -7.81 10.89
CA ARG A 80 -18.48 -8.23 12.15
C ARG A 80 -18.21 -9.75 12.18
N LYS A 81 -19.19 -10.53 11.79
CA LYS A 81 -19.08 -12.00 11.73
C LYS A 81 -17.98 -12.47 10.78
N GLN A 82 -17.77 -11.77 9.65
CA GLN A 82 -16.70 -12.10 8.71
C GLN A 82 -15.33 -11.66 9.23
N VAL A 83 -15.26 -10.48 9.87
CA VAL A 83 -14.02 -9.98 10.50
C VAL A 83 -13.56 -10.91 11.62
N GLU A 84 -14.47 -11.41 12.46
CA GLU A 84 -14.15 -12.37 13.54
C GLU A 84 -13.56 -13.69 13.03
N LYS A 85 -13.82 -14.04 11.78
CA LYS A 85 -13.27 -15.25 11.14
C LYS A 85 -11.96 -15.03 10.40
N LEU A 86 -11.53 -13.77 10.29
CA LEU A 86 -10.29 -13.45 9.61
C LEU A 86 -9.10 -13.97 10.42
N SER A 87 -8.24 -14.75 9.78
CA SER A 87 -7.11 -15.41 10.45
C SER A 87 -5.94 -14.48 10.74
N GLY A 88 -5.77 -13.41 9.98
CA GLY A 88 -4.72 -12.44 10.12
C GLY A 88 -5.22 -11.08 10.61
N ASP A 89 -4.29 -10.16 10.76
CA ASP A 89 -4.54 -8.80 11.25
C ASP A 89 -4.33 -7.75 10.16
N ILE A 90 -5.15 -6.69 10.18
CA ILE A 90 -4.96 -5.50 9.34
C ILE A 90 -4.87 -4.27 10.23
N VAL A 91 -3.74 -3.60 10.21
CA VAL A 91 -3.52 -2.32 10.89
C VAL A 91 -3.49 -1.21 9.86
N VAL A 92 -4.51 -0.36 9.83
CA VAL A 92 -4.55 0.82 8.97
C VAL A 92 -4.11 2.03 9.76
N LYS A 93 -3.23 2.85 9.17
CA LYS A 93 -2.78 4.14 9.73
C LYS A 93 -2.83 5.21 8.68
N HIS A 94 -3.48 6.31 9.00
CA HIS A 94 -3.54 7.49 8.16
C HIS A 94 -2.51 8.54 8.59
N TRP A 95 -1.80 9.08 7.61
CA TRP A 95 -1.01 10.28 7.76
C TRP A 95 -1.45 11.31 6.72
N PRO A 96 -1.65 12.57 7.10
CA PRO A 96 -1.91 13.61 6.11
C PRO A 96 -0.79 13.69 5.07
N THR A 97 -1.15 14.02 3.84
CA THR A 97 -0.21 14.18 2.72
C THR A 97 0.99 15.04 3.13
N LYS A 98 2.21 14.59 2.81
CA LYS A 98 3.47 15.27 3.12
C LYS A 98 3.74 15.52 4.62
N SER A 99 2.98 14.90 5.54
CA SER A 99 3.23 15.02 6.99
C SER A 99 4.19 13.96 7.53
N ALA A 100 4.25 12.80 6.90
CA ALA A 100 5.07 11.66 7.31
C ALA A 100 6.09 11.30 6.23
N GLY A 101 7.31 10.99 6.65
CA GLY A 101 8.37 10.48 5.81
C GLY A 101 8.84 9.08 6.23
N LEU A 102 9.90 8.61 5.61
CA LEU A 102 10.47 7.28 5.84
C LEU A 102 10.81 7.01 7.32
N ASN A 103 11.37 7.99 8.02
CA ASN A 103 11.70 7.85 9.46
C ASN A 103 10.44 7.74 10.33
N THR A 104 9.36 8.43 9.96
CA THR A 104 8.06 8.30 10.64
C THR A 104 7.49 6.91 10.46
N MET A 105 7.66 6.33 9.26
CA MET A 105 7.25 4.97 8.95
C MET A 105 8.04 3.94 9.79
N ARG A 106 9.38 4.06 9.85
CA ARG A 106 10.23 3.21 10.70
C ARG A 106 9.81 3.26 12.16
N ALA A 107 9.70 4.46 12.73
CA ALA A 107 9.27 4.63 14.12
C ALA A 107 7.89 4.01 14.40
N SER A 108 6.98 4.09 13.43
CA SER A 108 5.65 3.46 13.53
C SER A 108 5.74 1.93 13.49
N LEU A 109 6.57 1.36 12.61
CA LEU A 109 6.79 -0.09 12.50
C LEU A 109 7.46 -0.64 13.77
N ASP A 110 8.48 0.04 14.29
CA ASP A 110 9.15 -0.33 15.54
C ASP A 110 8.18 -0.34 16.72
N LYS A 111 7.31 0.68 16.81
CA LYS A 111 6.26 0.73 17.83
C LYS A 111 5.29 -0.46 17.72
N LEU A 112 4.89 -0.83 16.51
CA LEU A 112 4.02 -2.00 16.29
C LEU A 112 4.74 -3.30 16.69
N LYS A 113 6.01 -3.43 16.35
CA LYS A 113 6.85 -4.59 16.73
C LYS A 113 6.96 -4.73 18.23
N LEU A 114 7.15 -3.63 18.97
CA LEU A 114 7.15 -3.63 20.45
C LEU A 114 5.80 -4.03 21.05
N GLN A 115 4.70 -3.83 20.32
CA GLN A 115 3.35 -4.25 20.71
C GLN A 115 3.03 -5.71 20.30
N GLY A 116 4.00 -6.46 19.79
CA GLY A 116 3.82 -7.83 19.31
C GLY A 116 3.15 -7.93 17.91
N LYS A 117 3.02 -6.83 17.20
CA LYS A 117 2.41 -6.75 15.86
C LYS A 117 3.48 -6.52 14.78
N SER A 118 4.35 -7.51 14.59
CA SER A 118 5.31 -7.47 13.49
C SER A 118 4.59 -7.65 12.16
N PRO A 119 4.82 -6.76 11.15
CA PRO A 119 4.20 -6.92 9.86
C PRO A 119 4.75 -8.14 9.11
N ASP A 120 3.90 -8.84 8.37
CA ASP A 120 4.27 -9.78 7.30
C ASP A 120 4.19 -9.10 5.92
N LEU A 121 3.46 -7.99 5.84
CA LEU A 121 3.26 -7.18 4.64
C LEU A 121 3.11 -5.71 5.01
N ILE A 122 3.80 -4.84 4.30
CA ILE A 122 3.64 -3.39 4.41
C ILE A 122 3.00 -2.85 3.13
N ILE A 123 2.02 -1.97 3.28
CA ILE A 123 1.39 -1.23 2.17
C ILE A 123 1.55 0.26 2.45
N CYS A 124 1.97 1.03 1.43
CA CYS A 124 2.05 2.48 1.45
C CYS A 124 1.20 3.06 0.30
N ASP A 125 0.03 3.61 0.60
CA ASP A 125 -0.88 4.16 -0.40
C ASP A 125 -0.88 5.70 -0.34
N TYR A 126 -0.09 6.40 -1.16
CA TYR A 126 0.93 5.93 -2.07
C TYR A 126 2.24 6.74 -1.90
N ALA A 127 3.34 6.24 -2.43
CA ALA A 127 4.69 6.75 -2.18
C ALA A 127 4.86 8.24 -2.45
N ASP A 128 4.27 8.77 -3.55
CA ASP A 128 4.41 10.17 -3.99
C ASP A 128 3.88 11.19 -2.96
N LEU A 129 3.06 10.74 -2.00
CA LEU A 129 2.48 11.56 -0.92
C LEU A 129 3.32 11.56 0.36
N LEU A 130 4.38 10.75 0.44
CA LEU A 130 5.34 10.82 1.54
C LEU A 130 6.09 12.14 1.51
N LYS A 131 6.51 12.58 2.69
CA LYS A 131 7.40 13.72 2.85
C LYS A 131 8.83 13.31 2.52
N GLY A 132 9.38 13.88 1.49
CA GLY A 132 10.79 13.75 1.13
C GLY A 132 11.60 15.00 1.50
N ASN A 133 12.76 15.15 0.88
CA ASN A 133 13.63 16.28 1.09
C ASN A 133 13.23 17.44 0.16
N SER A 134 12.54 18.44 0.71
CA SER A 134 12.02 19.61 -0.02
C SER A 134 13.10 20.53 -0.66
N ARG A 135 14.39 20.23 -0.46
CA ARG A 135 15.50 20.96 -1.11
C ARG A 135 15.91 20.36 -2.45
N LYS A 136 15.36 19.22 -2.81
CA LYS A 136 15.61 18.50 -4.06
C LYS A 136 14.52 18.78 -5.09
N GLU A 137 14.81 18.54 -6.36
CA GLU A 137 13.81 18.50 -7.40
C GLU A 137 12.85 17.33 -7.17
N ARG A 138 11.63 17.43 -7.72
CA ARG A 138 10.55 16.47 -7.45
C ARG A 138 10.93 15.02 -7.80
N HIS A 139 11.63 14.81 -8.90
CA HIS A 139 12.06 13.48 -9.32
C HIS A 139 13.11 12.87 -8.38
N GLU A 140 14.10 13.68 -7.94
CA GLU A 140 15.12 13.25 -6.99
C GLU A 140 14.49 12.93 -5.61
N GLU A 141 13.49 13.73 -5.17
CA GLU A 141 12.73 13.46 -3.95
C GLU A 141 12.03 12.09 -4.01
N LEU A 142 11.42 11.76 -5.15
CA LEU A 142 10.69 10.51 -5.33
C LEU A 142 11.62 9.30 -5.45
N GLU A 143 12.74 9.46 -6.14
CA GLU A 143 13.78 8.43 -6.23
C GLU A 143 14.30 8.07 -4.83
N GLU A 144 14.61 9.08 -3.99
CA GLU A 144 15.03 8.89 -2.60
C GLU A 144 13.94 8.18 -1.76
N ILE A 145 12.64 8.52 -1.97
CA ILE A 145 11.52 7.87 -1.30
C ILE A 145 11.43 6.40 -1.72
N VAL A 146 11.53 6.10 -3.01
CA VAL A 146 11.45 4.73 -3.54
C VAL A 146 12.61 3.87 -3.03
N GLU A 147 13.84 4.40 -3.06
CA GLU A 147 15.01 3.73 -2.48
C GLU A 147 14.84 3.49 -0.98
N GLY A 148 14.32 4.48 -0.26
CA GLY A 148 14.06 4.35 1.17
C GLY A 148 12.95 3.35 1.51
N LEU A 149 11.90 3.24 0.70
CA LEU A 149 10.87 2.20 0.84
C LEU A 149 11.44 0.80 0.59
N ARG A 150 12.32 0.66 -0.41
CA ARG A 150 13.06 -0.59 -0.62
C ARG A 150 13.94 -0.94 0.58
N GLY A 151 14.62 0.07 1.15
CA GLY A 151 15.39 -0.08 2.38
C GLY A 151 14.52 -0.59 3.55
N ILE A 152 13.32 -0.03 3.74
CA ILE A 152 12.37 -0.47 4.77
C ILE A 152 11.94 -1.92 4.53
N ALA A 153 11.61 -2.31 3.30
CA ALA A 153 11.27 -3.69 2.98
C ALA A 153 12.39 -4.65 3.40
N GLY A 154 13.66 -4.33 3.10
CA GLY A 154 14.83 -5.10 3.51
C GLY A 154 15.04 -5.11 5.03
N GLU A 155 14.96 -3.96 5.71
CA GLU A 155 15.14 -3.83 7.17
C GLU A 155 14.15 -4.68 7.98
N TYR A 156 12.90 -4.76 7.52
CA TYR A 156 11.84 -5.52 8.19
C TYR A 156 11.67 -6.94 7.61
N GLU A 157 12.41 -7.29 6.56
CA GLU A 157 12.35 -8.60 5.86
C GLU A 157 10.94 -8.97 5.40
N VAL A 158 10.19 -8.02 4.87
CA VAL A 158 8.82 -8.20 4.38
C VAL A 158 8.62 -7.56 3.00
N PRO A 159 7.70 -8.05 2.17
CA PRO A 159 7.32 -7.35 0.96
C PRO A 159 6.65 -6.02 1.30
N LEU A 160 6.98 -4.97 0.54
CA LEU A 160 6.36 -3.66 0.63
C LEU A 160 5.69 -3.31 -0.69
N PHE A 161 4.39 -3.05 -0.65
CA PHE A 161 3.61 -2.62 -1.80
C PHE A 161 3.32 -1.13 -1.74
N THR A 162 3.48 -0.46 -2.87
CA THR A 162 3.06 0.94 -3.03
C THR A 162 2.44 1.17 -4.39
N ALA A 163 1.93 2.37 -4.60
CA ALA A 163 1.47 2.83 -5.90
C ALA A 163 2.24 4.07 -6.32
N SER A 164 2.25 4.33 -7.61
CA SER A 164 2.73 5.58 -8.21
C SER A 164 1.79 6.02 -9.33
N GLN A 165 1.66 7.32 -9.54
CA GLN A 165 0.87 7.87 -10.65
C GLN A 165 1.78 8.06 -11.86
N ILE A 166 1.31 7.64 -13.04
CA ILE A 166 1.96 7.92 -14.31
C ILE A 166 1.21 9.03 -15.06
N ASN A 167 1.94 9.85 -15.82
CA ASN A 167 1.38 10.91 -16.64
C ASN A 167 0.55 10.34 -17.79
N ARG A 168 -0.37 11.17 -18.35
CA ARG A 168 -1.22 10.77 -19.49
C ARG A 168 -0.42 10.33 -20.70
N SER A 169 0.71 10.97 -20.99
CA SER A 169 1.62 10.57 -22.07
C SER A 169 2.24 9.18 -21.92
N GLY A 170 2.44 8.72 -20.67
CA GLY A 170 2.88 7.35 -20.39
C GLY A 170 1.74 6.33 -20.43
N ALA A 171 0.50 6.78 -20.27
CA ALA A 171 -0.70 5.92 -20.30
C ALA A 171 -1.14 5.52 -21.71
N GLU A 172 -0.69 6.24 -22.75
CA GLU A 172 -0.99 5.95 -24.16
C GLU A 172 -0.02 4.90 -24.77
N GLN A 173 0.97 4.44 -24.01
CA GLN A 173 1.90 3.41 -24.44
C GLN A 173 1.37 2.03 -24.06
N ASP A 174 1.35 1.08 -24.98
CA ASP A 174 0.98 -0.32 -24.75
C ASP A 174 1.91 -1.01 -23.74
N VAL A 175 3.12 -0.48 -23.55
CA VAL A 175 4.10 -0.96 -22.57
C VAL A 175 4.61 0.21 -21.75
N ILE A 176 4.42 0.15 -20.43
CA ILE A 176 4.96 1.14 -19.49
C ILE A 176 6.45 0.82 -19.28
N THR A 177 7.30 1.71 -19.73
CA THR A 177 8.77 1.60 -19.54
C THR A 177 9.20 2.34 -18.27
N GLY A 178 10.41 2.05 -17.76
CA GLY A 178 10.98 2.77 -16.61
C GLY A 178 11.10 4.28 -16.85
N THR A 179 11.28 4.71 -18.11
CA THR A 179 11.27 6.13 -18.50
C THR A 179 9.88 6.78 -18.40
N SER A 180 8.80 6.02 -18.63
CA SER A 180 7.42 6.50 -18.46
C SER A 180 7.09 6.74 -16.98
N ILE A 181 7.66 5.95 -16.08
CA ILE A 181 7.56 6.14 -14.63
C ILE A 181 8.41 7.34 -14.21
N ALA A 182 9.66 7.42 -14.64
CA ALA A 182 10.56 8.55 -14.35
C ALA A 182 10.03 9.89 -14.90
N GLY A 183 9.47 9.92 -16.11
CA GLY A 183 8.82 11.08 -16.70
C GLY A 183 7.52 11.53 -16.04
N SER A 184 6.95 10.70 -15.16
CA SER A 184 5.78 11.07 -14.35
C SER A 184 6.14 12.03 -13.21
N PHE A 185 7.42 12.16 -12.95
CA PHE A 185 7.99 12.93 -11.84
C PHE A 185 8.56 14.29 -12.30
N SER A 186 8.52 14.61 -13.60
CA SER A 186 8.96 15.88 -14.18
C SER A 186 7.84 16.92 -14.30
#